data_9828984cfc41c47a336378f7fc02e305
#
_entry.id   9828984cfc41c47a336378f7fc02e305
#
_cell.length_a   1.000
_cell.length_b   1.000
_cell.length_c   1.000
_cell.angle_alpha   90.00
_cell.angle_beta   90.00
_cell.angle_gamma   90.00
#
_symmetry.space_group_name_H-M   'P 1'
#
loop_
_entity.id
_entity.type
_entity.pdbx_description
1 polymer ?
#
loop_
_entity_poly.entity_id
_entity_poly.type
_entity_poly.pdbx_seq_one_letter_code
_entity_poly.pdbx_strand_id
1 'polypeptide(L)'
;MKRIRQNRKDDMKSPAAERVTLVEVLELTKPFAEFAAAVRAAARRLEAEGIKELVTLQFYGDPGSSEVGAILTFADRRRIMEHIGMITAWEEFERFFGTVKPIDVRVYGKLSAEAEEWVRKFGVVSKTFEDLVVGFVR
;
A
#
# COMPACT_ATOMS: atom_id res chain seq x y z
N MET A 1 -12.78 -16.85 -32.52
CA MET A 1 -12.51 -17.71 -31.35
C MET A 1 -11.14 -17.46 -30.79
N LYS A 2 -10.07 -17.53 -31.58
CA LYS A 2 -8.70 -17.23 -31.11
C LYS A 2 -8.52 -15.78 -30.61
N ARG A 3 -9.21 -14.82 -31.22
CA ARG A 3 -9.18 -13.41 -30.79
C ARG A 3 -9.77 -13.19 -29.39
N ILE A 4 -10.84 -13.89 -29.06
CA ILE A 4 -11.49 -13.77 -27.75
C ILE A 4 -10.57 -14.30 -26.66
N ARG A 5 -9.88 -15.40 -26.87
CA ARG A 5 -8.90 -15.95 -25.93
C ARG A 5 -7.70 -15.03 -25.74
N GLN A 6 -7.24 -14.42 -26.82
CA GLN A 6 -6.12 -13.48 -26.78
C GLN A 6 -6.50 -12.21 -26.02
N ASN A 7 -7.71 -11.70 -26.24
CA ASN A 7 -8.23 -10.54 -25.52
C ASN A 7 -8.35 -10.81 -24.01
N ARG A 8 -8.79 -12.01 -23.61
CA ARG A 8 -8.84 -12.40 -22.21
C ARG A 8 -7.45 -12.41 -21.55
N LYS A 9 -6.44 -12.91 -22.26
CA LYS A 9 -5.06 -12.88 -21.75
C LYS A 9 -4.55 -11.47 -21.64
N ASP A 10 -4.87 -10.61 -22.58
CA ASP A 10 -4.49 -9.21 -22.58
C ASP A 10 -5.19 -8.46 -21.45
N ASP A 11 -6.48 -8.72 -21.21
CA ASP A 11 -7.25 -8.14 -20.10
C ASP A 11 -6.69 -8.56 -18.75
N MET A 12 -6.32 -9.83 -18.58
CA MET A 12 -5.71 -10.35 -17.35
C MET A 12 -4.32 -9.76 -17.09
N LYS A 13 -3.62 -9.34 -18.15
CA LYS A 13 -2.30 -8.71 -18.07
C LYS A 13 -2.35 -7.20 -18.09
N SER A 14 -3.55 -6.62 -18.09
CA SER A 14 -3.69 -5.16 -18.09
C SER A 14 -3.08 -4.56 -16.83
N PRO A 15 -2.48 -3.36 -16.91
CA PRO A 15 -1.93 -2.69 -15.73
C PRO A 15 -2.93 -2.56 -14.59
N ALA A 16 -4.21 -2.29 -14.90
CA ALA A 16 -5.26 -2.17 -13.88
C ALA A 16 -5.49 -3.50 -13.13
N ALA A 17 -5.47 -4.63 -13.85
CA ALA A 17 -5.70 -5.96 -13.27
C ALA A 17 -4.51 -6.44 -12.41
N GLU A 18 -3.29 -5.98 -12.70
CA GLU A 18 -2.09 -6.36 -11.96
C GLU A 18 -1.83 -5.51 -10.73
N ARG A 19 -2.43 -4.33 -10.64
CA ARG A 19 -2.21 -3.41 -9.53
C ARG A 19 -2.75 -3.96 -8.23
N VAL A 20 -2.03 -3.60 -7.15
CA VAL A 20 -2.49 -3.84 -5.79
C VAL A 20 -2.48 -2.51 -5.06
N THR A 21 -3.64 -2.11 -4.53
CA THR A 21 -3.79 -0.87 -3.78
C THR A 21 -4.18 -1.20 -2.34
N LEU A 22 -3.46 -0.61 -1.40
CA LEU A 22 -3.79 -0.66 0.01
C LEU A 22 -4.34 0.70 0.43
N VAL A 23 -5.47 0.67 1.12
CA VAL A 23 -6.09 1.85 1.72
C VAL A 23 -6.14 1.60 3.22
N GLU A 24 -5.44 2.44 3.97
CA GLU A 24 -5.29 2.25 5.41
C GLU A 24 -5.84 3.45 6.17
N VAL A 25 -6.48 3.17 7.30
CA VAL A 25 -6.79 4.18 8.31
C VAL A 25 -5.86 3.93 9.49
N LEU A 26 -5.14 4.97 9.89
CA LEU A 26 -4.15 4.90 10.95
C LEU A 26 -4.55 5.87 12.06
N GLU A 27 -4.49 5.40 13.31
CA GLU A 27 -4.69 6.25 14.48
C GLU A 27 -3.36 6.87 14.87
N LEU A 28 -3.35 8.17 15.15
CA LEU A 28 -2.15 8.86 15.63
C LEU A 28 -1.89 8.50 17.10
N THR A 29 -0.66 8.08 17.40
CA THR A 29 -0.19 7.82 18.76
C THR A 29 0.72 8.91 19.28
N LYS A 30 1.04 9.90 18.43
CA LYS A 30 1.87 11.06 18.70
C LYS A 30 1.22 12.29 18.08
N PRO A 31 1.67 13.51 18.45
CA PRO A 31 1.14 14.74 17.85
C PRO A 31 1.26 14.72 16.32
N PHE A 32 0.29 15.32 15.63
CA PHE A 32 0.27 15.37 14.18
C PHE A 32 1.57 15.88 13.56
N ALA A 33 2.18 16.91 14.16
CA ALA A 33 3.43 17.48 13.65
C ALA A 33 4.58 16.46 13.66
N GLU A 34 4.64 15.61 14.67
CA GLU A 34 5.64 14.54 14.77
C GLU A 34 5.41 13.47 13.72
N PHE A 35 4.16 13.04 13.53
CA PHE A 35 3.78 12.15 12.44
C PHE A 35 4.15 12.74 11.09
N ALA A 36 3.79 14.00 10.83
CA ALA A 36 4.04 14.64 9.55
C ALA A 36 5.54 14.70 9.22
N ALA A 37 6.38 15.03 10.20
CA ALA A 37 7.83 15.03 10.02
C ALA A 37 8.36 13.64 9.70
N ALA A 38 7.92 12.63 10.44
CA ALA A 38 8.36 11.24 10.26
C ALA A 38 7.93 10.68 8.90
N VAL A 39 6.67 10.88 8.51
CA VAL A 39 6.15 10.34 7.24
C VAL A 39 6.77 11.04 6.04
N ARG A 40 7.06 12.34 6.14
CA ARG A 40 7.75 13.06 5.06
C ARG A 40 9.16 12.53 4.84
N ALA A 41 9.90 12.25 5.90
CA ALA A 41 11.24 11.67 5.79
C ALA A 41 11.20 10.26 5.18
N ALA A 42 10.26 9.43 5.61
CA ALA A 42 10.07 8.09 5.07
C ALA A 42 9.69 8.11 3.58
N ALA A 43 8.75 9.00 3.21
CA ALA A 43 8.31 9.13 1.82
C ALA A 43 9.43 9.62 0.89
N ARG A 44 10.25 10.56 1.34
CA ARG A 44 11.39 11.04 0.55
C ARG A 44 12.40 9.93 0.28
N ARG A 45 12.68 9.11 1.27
CA ARG A 45 13.58 7.99 1.09
C ARG A 45 13.00 6.93 0.15
N LEU A 46 11.70 6.65 0.26
CA LEU A 46 11.01 5.74 -0.67
C LEU A 46 11.06 6.24 -2.10
N GLU A 47 10.83 7.52 -2.30
CA GLU A 47 10.90 8.10 -3.64
C GLU A 47 12.29 7.96 -4.25
N ALA A 48 13.33 8.14 -3.45
CA ALA A 48 14.73 8.08 -3.91
C ALA A 48 15.26 6.65 -4.04
N GLU A 49 14.93 5.77 -3.09
CA GLU A 49 15.58 4.46 -2.94
C GLU A 49 14.60 3.28 -2.94
N GLY A 50 13.28 3.53 -3.00
CA GLY A 50 12.28 2.48 -2.99
C GLY A 50 12.21 1.69 -4.29
N ILE A 51 11.45 0.60 -4.26
CA ILE A 51 11.21 -0.18 -5.46
C ILE A 51 10.35 0.60 -6.46
N LYS A 52 10.62 0.43 -7.74
CA LYS A 52 9.89 1.12 -8.82
C LYS A 52 8.43 0.70 -8.93
N GLU A 53 8.13 -0.51 -8.47
CA GLU A 53 6.78 -1.08 -8.50
C GLU A 53 5.83 -0.39 -7.52
N LEU A 54 6.35 0.33 -6.50
CA LEU A 54 5.53 1.22 -5.69
C LEU A 54 5.31 2.51 -6.49
N VAL A 55 4.16 2.62 -7.13
CA VAL A 55 3.87 3.71 -8.06
C VAL A 55 3.19 4.90 -7.41
N THR A 56 2.47 4.71 -6.31
CA THR A 56 1.94 5.82 -5.50
C THR A 56 2.09 5.55 -4.02
N LEU A 57 2.36 6.62 -3.28
CA LEU A 57 2.34 6.63 -1.83
C LEU A 57 1.75 7.98 -1.41
N GLN A 58 0.60 7.96 -0.75
CA GLN A 58 -0.11 9.18 -0.38
C GLN A 58 -0.61 9.07 1.05
N PHE A 59 -0.38 10.10 1.83
CA PHE A 59 -0.90 10.23 3.19
C PHE A 59 -1.75 11.49 3.29
N TYR A 60 -2.91 11.37 3.92
CA TYR A 60 -3.87 12.45 4.08
C TYR A 60 -4.25 12.58 5.54
N GLY A 61 -4.35 13.81 6.03
CA GLY A 61 -4.80 14.07 7.39
C GLY A 61 -4.83 15.54 7.70
N ASP A 62 -5.57 15.90 8.75
CA ASP A 62 -5.71 17.26 9.25
C ASP A 62 -5.07 17.39 10.63
N PRO A 63 -4.45 18.53 10.95
CA PRO A 63 -3.79 18.72 12.25
C PRO A 63 -4.70 18.50 13.46
N GLY A 64 -6.01 18.69 13.30
CA GLY A 64 -6.98 18.49 14.39
C GLY A 64 -7.54 17.08 14.47
N SER A 65 -7.19 16.20 13.55
CA SER A 65 -7.69 14.82 13.52
C SER A 65 -6.79 13.89 14.32
N SER A 66 -7.40 12.85 14.92
CA SER A 66 -6.67 11.75 15.56
C SER A 66 -6.37 10.61 14.58
N GLU A 67 -6.87 10.70 13.35
CA GLU A 67 -6.71 9.67 12.33
C GLU A 67 -6.13 10.25 11.05
N VAL A 68 -5.36 9.43 10.34
CA VAL A 68 -4.82 9.76 9.02
C VAL A 68 -5.12 8.60 8.07
N GLY A 69 -5.18 8.92 6.79
CA GLY A 69 -5.42 7.92 5.73
C GLY A 69 -4.17 7.74 4.88
N ALA A 70 -3.93 6.51 4.45
CA ALA A 70 -2.83 6.19 3.56
C ALA A 70 -3.33 5.41 2.35
N ILE A 71 -2.78 5.73 1.18
CA ILE A 71 -3.06 5.01 -0.06
C ILE A 71 -1.73 4.65 -0.69
N LEU A 72 -1.50 3.34 -0.89
CA LEU A 72 -0.32 2.81 -1.53
C LEU A 72 -0.75 1.98 -2.72
N THR A 73 -0.13 2.20 -3.88
CA THR A 73 -0.41 1.39 -5.06
C THR A 73 0.89 0.80 -5.60
N PHE A 74 0.89 -0.53 -5.74
CA PHE A 74 1.96 -1.28 -6.38
C PHE A 74 1.52 -1.65 -7.80
N ALA A 75 2.44 -1.56 -8.74
CA ALA A 75 2.16 -1.94 -10.13
C ALA A 75 1.78 -3.43 -10.25
N ASP A 76 2.40 -4.27 -9.42
CA ASP A 76 2.07 -5.68 -9.30
C ASP A 76 2.47 -6.21 -7.91
N ARG A 77 2.05 -7.46 -7.61
CA ARG A 77 2.24 -8.05 -6.28
C ARG A 77 3.62 -8.66 -6.01
N ARG A 78 4.43 -8.85 -7.03
CA ARG A 78 5.63 -9.69 -6.94
C ARG A 78 6.69 -9.16 -5.99
N ARG A 79 6.81 -7.83 -5.87
CA ARG A 79 7.86 -7.21 -5.06
C ARG A 79 7.35 -6.55 -3.77
N ILE A 80 6.11 -6.81 -3.39
CA ILE A 80 5.54 -6.23 -2.15
C ILE A 80 6.33 -6.69 -0.93
N MET A 81 6.66 -7.97 -0.82
CA MET A 81 7.42 -8.48 0.31
C MET A 81 8.86 -7.96 0.35
N GLU A 82 9.46 -7.74 -0.82
CA GLU A 82 10.76 -7.07 -0.89
C GLU A 82 10.69 -5.64 -0.36
N HIS A 83 9.65 -4.91 -0.74
CA HIS A 83 9.39 -3.57 -0.22
C HIS A 83 9.23 -3.58 1.30
N ILE A 84 8.43 -4.48 1.85
CA ILE A 84 8.22 -4.61 3.29
C ILE A 84 9.52 -4.90 4.01
N GLY A 85 10.32 -5.83 3.52
CA GLY A 85 11.62 -6.16 4.10
C GLY A 85 12.58 -4.97 4.10
N MET A 86 12.54 -4.17 3.05
CA MET A 86 13.39 -2.98 2.92
C MET A 86 12.97 -1.90 3.93
N ILE A 87 11.69 -1.54 3.99
CA ILE A 87 11.23 -0.46 4.86
C ILE A 87 11.34 -0.79 6.34
N THR A 88 11.20 -2.06 6.71
CA THR A 88 11.34 -2.47 8.12
C THR A 88 12.77 -2.32 8.63
N ALA A 89 13.77 -2.23 7.74
CA ALA A 89 15.15 -2.00 8.09
C ALA A 89 15.52 -0.52 8.16
N TRP A 90 14.66 0.38 7.72
CA TRP A 90 14.96 1.80 7.67
C TRP A 90 14.53 2.55 8.94
N GLU A 91 15.42 3.38 9.47
CA GLU A 91 15.16 4.20 10.64
C GLU A 91 13.98 5.16 10.44
N GLU A 92 13.83 5.72 9.24
CA GLU A 92 12.72 6.62 8.92
C GLU A 92 11.36 5.94 9.07
N PHE A 93 11.26 4.67 8.68
CA PHE A 93 10.03 3.90 8.87
C PHE A 93 9.82 3.46 10.31
N GLU A 94 10.88 3.16 11.03
CA GLU A 94 10.79 2.88 12.47
C GLU A 94 10.18 4.09 13.20
N ARG A 95 10.64 5.30 12.90
CA ARG A 95 10.06 6.52 13.46
C ARG A 95 8.61 6.70 13.07
N PHE A 96 8.31 6.53 11.79
CA PHE A 96 6.94 6.63 11.28
C PHE A 96 6.01 5.66 11.99
N PHE A 97 6.37 4.39 12.08
CA PHE A 97 5.56 3.38 12.78
C PHE A 97 5.36 3.70 14.26
N GLY A 98 6.30 4.41 14.87
CA GLY A 98 6.15 4.88 16.25
C GLY A 98 5.10 5.98 16.44
N THR A 99 4.62 6.60 15.36
CA THR A 99 3.64 7.69 15.42
C THR A 99 2.21 7.28 15.07
N VAL A 100 2.01 6.04 14.61
CA VAL A 100 0.71 5.56 14.13
C VAL A 100 0.43 4.14 14.60
N LYS A 101 -0.87 3.82 14.60
CA LYS A 101 -1.37 2.46 14.83
C LYS A 101 -2.41 2.17 13.75
N PRO A 102 -2.23 1.12 12.93
CA PRO A 102 -3.24 0.74 11.94
C PRO A 102 -4.55 0.33 12.63
N ILE A 103 -5.67 0.81 12.12
CA ILE A 103 -7.00 0.43 12.63
C ILE A 103 -7.92 -0.18 11.57
N ASP A 104 -7.68 0.08 10.30
CA ASP A 104 -8.40 -0.54 9.19
C ASP A 104 -7.49 -0.63 7.98
N VAL A 105 -7.52 -1.77 7.30
CA VAL A 105 -6.74 -2.00 6.07
C VAL A 105 -7.65 -2.62 5.02
N ARG A 106 -7.73 -1.98 3.87
CA ARG A 106 -8.44 -2.48 2.69
C ARG A 106 -7.44 -2.77 1.59
N VAL A 107 -7.57 -3.95 1.00
CA VAL A 107 -6.69 -4.38 -0.10
C VAL A 107 -7.53 -4.54 -1.35
N TYR A 108 -7.12 -3.87 -2.42
CA TYR A 108 -7.74 -3.97 -3.73
C TYR A 108 -6.73 -4.58 -4.69
N GLY A 109 -6.96 -5.83 -5.07
CA GLY A 109 -6.04 -6.62 -5.84
C GLY A 109 -5.64 -7.89 -5.11
N LYS A 110 -4.78 -8.67 -5.72
CA LYS A 110 -4.40 -9.98 -5.22
C LYS A 110 -3.02 -9.97 -4.60
N LEU A 111 -2.95 -10.22 -3.30
CA LEU A 111 -1.69 -10.39 -2.58
C LEU A 111 -1.16 -11.82 -2.72
N SER A 112 0.15 -12.00 -2.53
CA SER A 112 0.71 -13.32 -2.29
C SER A 112 0.27 -13.82 -0.91
N ALA A 113 0.34 -15.12 -0.68
CA ALA A 113 0.02 -15.71 0.61
C ALA A 113 0.87 -15.12 1.74
N GLU A 114 2.15 -14.86 1.46
CA GLU A 114 3.08 -14.24 2.42
C GLU A 114 2.67 -12.82 2.78
N ALA A 115 2.28 -12.01 1.79
CA ALA A 115 1.83 -10.65 2.02
C ALA A 115 0.50 -10.62 2.78
N GLU A 116 -0.43 -11.52 2.50
CA GLU A 116 -1.67 -11.66 3.26
C GLU A 116 -1.41 -11.98 4.73
N GLU A 117 -0.48 -12.89 4.99
CA GLU A 117 -0.09 -13.24 6.35
C GLU A 117 0.51 -12.04 7.08
N TRP A 118 1.33 -11.24 6.40
CA TRP A 118 1.90 -10.04 6.97
C TRP A 118 0.80 -9.03 7.36
N VAL A 119 -0.21 -8.82 6.50
CA VAL A 119 -1.35 -7.95 6.81
C VAL A 119 -2.12 -8.44 8.04
N ARG A 120 -2.32 -9.75 8.16
CA ARG A 120 -3.01 -10.34 9.33
C ARG A 120 -2.27 -10.08 10.65
N LYS A 121 -0.96 -9.97 10.62
CA LYS A 121 -0.14 -9.72 11.83
C LYS A 121 -0.43 -8.39 12.49
N PHE A 122 -1.01 -7.44 11.78
CA PHE A 122 -1.42 -6.18 12.39
C PHE A 122 -2.58 -6.33 13.38
N GLY A 123 -3.31 -7.43 13.34
CA GLY A 123 -4.44 -7.67 14.24
C GLY A 123 -5.60 -6.71 14.05
N VAL A 124 -5.67 -6.04 12.91
CA VAL A 124 -6.71 -5.06 12.60
C VAL A 124 -7.75 -5.64 11.66
N VAL A 125 -8.88 -4.97 11.54
CA VAL A 125 -9.88 -5.33 10.54
C VAL A 125 -9.24 -5.14 9.17
N SER A 126 -9.20 -6.22 8.39
CA SER A 126 -8.72 -6.16 7.03
C SER A 126 -9.72 -6.80 6.09
N LYS A 127 -9.83 -6.26 4.89
CA LYS A 127 -10.73 -6.79 3.87
C LYS A 127 -10.03 -6.71 2.51
N THR A 128 -10.08 -7.82 1.77
CA THR A 128 -9.45 -7.91 0.46
C THR A 128 -10.50 -8.11 -0.63
N PHE A 129 -10.38 -7.34 -1.70
CA PHE A 129 -11.18 -7.47 -2.92
C PHE A 129 -10.22 -7.85 -4.03
N GLU A 130 -10.15 -9.14 -4.35
CA GLU A 130 -9.09 -9.67 -5.19
C GLU A 130 -9.26 -9.38 -6.68
N ASP A 131 -10.49 -9.44 -7.18
CA ASP A 131 -10.73 -9.45 -8.62
C ASP A 131 -11.18 -8.08 -9.14
N LEU A 132 -10.45 -7.58 -10.12
CA LEU A 132 -10.85 -6.38 -10.83
C LEU A 132 -12.10 -6.69 -11.67
N VAL A 133 -13.19 -5.97 -11.41
CA VAL A 133 -14.42 -6.10 -12.20
C VAL A 133 -14.32 -5.23 -13.45
N VAL A 134 -13.92 -3.98 -13.28
CA VAL A 134 -13.76 -3.01 -14.37
C VAL A 134 -12.85 -1.86 -13.93
N GLY A 135 -12.05 -1.40 -14.84
CA GLY A 135 -11.20 -0.24 -14.60
C GLY A 135 -10.16 -0.08 -15.70
N PHE A 136 -9.48 1.05 -15.69
CA PHE A 136 -8.36 1.30 -16.60
C PHE A 136 -7.32 2.17 -15.92
N VAL A 137 -6.11 2.12 -16.45
CA VAL A 137 -5.00 3.00 -16.06
C VAL A 137 -4.55 3.73 -17.33
N ARG A 138 -4.50 5.06 -17.28
CA ARG A 138 -4.01 5.89 -18.40
C ARG A 138 -2.48 6.07 -18.34
#